data_b539b13e913985f2331a5d99074f7c8b
#
_entry.id   b539b13e913985f2331a5d99074f7c8b
#
_cell.length_a   1.000
_cell.length_b   1.000
_cell.length_c   1.000
_cell.angle_alpha   90.00
_cell.angle_beta   90.00
_cell.angle_gamma   90.00
#
_symmetry.space_group_name_H-M   'P 1'
#
loop_
_entity.id
_entity.type
_entity.pdbx_description
1 polymer ?
#
loop_
_entity_poly.entity_id
_entity_poly.type
_entity_poly.pdbx_seq_one_letter_code
_entity_poly.pdbx_strand_id
1 'polypeptide(L)'
;MLSSTAPVYVSEIAPPNVRGSLLVVEQFMIVLGICVMYYITYGTKGLANEWCYRLPFLIQMIPGFFLGAALFILPFSPRWLASRPGRDQECLDVLCRLRGLPHSDPRVQAEWINIRVEACHNIEAVTERHPKLAALSGFTAELKREVYGWVDLFKPAVIRRTLIGVALMFFQQTVGINALIYYSPSLFATLGLDTTLQLHLSGAMNLAQLVAVFISFFIFDKVGRKPLLIVGSIGMTVSHSIVAIMIGLYSDNWPAHEAQAWVGVAFIIFFIFSFGLSWGPVPWGMPSEVHSSSYRAKGVALAVCTNWFFNFIVVSRWYLTAQTLKLTRRASSRHP
;
A
#
# COMPACT_ATOMS: atom_id res chain seq x y z
N MET A 1 5.14 7.98 -7.42
CA MET A 1 5.01 9.28 -6.72
C MET A 1 3.73 9.36 -5.89
N LEU A 2 2.53 9.16 -6.46
CA LEU A 2 1.26 9.29 -5.73
C LEU A 2 1.21 8.38 -4.49
N SER A 3 1.61 7.12 -4.60
CA SER A 3 1.63 6.14 -3.51
C SER A 3 2.57 6.49 -2.34
N SER A 4 3.53 7.38 -2.52
CA SER A 4 4.40 7.87 -1.44
C SER A 4 3.93 9.21 -0.88
N THR A 5 3.29 10.03 -1.70
CA THR A 5 2.83 11.36 -1.29
C THR A 5 1.54 11.29 -0.48
N ALA A 6 0.61 10.41 -0.85
CA ALA A 6 -0.68 10.29 -0.17
C ALA A 6 -0.54 9.90 1.31
N PRO A 7 0.20 8.83 1.72
CA PRO A 7 0.35 8.51 3.13
C PRO A 7 1.09 9.58 3.92
N VAL A 8 2.06 10.26 3.31
CA VAL A 8 2.76 11.39 3.96
C VAL A 8 1.78 12.53 4.20
N TYR A 9 1.06 12.97 3.16
CA TYR A 9 0.09 14.05 3.26
C TYR A 9 -0.99 13.75 4.31
N VAL A 10 -1.59 12.55 4.26
CA VAL A 10 -2.58 12.10 5.26
C VAL A 10 -1.98 12.13 6.67
N SER A 11 -0.75 11.63 6.87
CA SER A 11 -0.10 11.63 8.18
C SER A 11 0.19 13.02 8.74
N GLU A 12 0.31 14.04 7.88
CA GLU A 12 0.61 15.43 8.26
C GLU A 12 -0.64 16.24 8.57
N ILE A 13 -1.76 15.99 7.87
CA ILE A 13 -3.02 16.70 8.12
C ILE A 13 -3.90 16.04 9.18
N ALA A 14 -3.70 14.74 9.42
CA ALA A 14 -4.53 13.96 10.34
C ALA A 14 -4.32 14.39 11.80
N PRO A 15 -5.41 14.53 12.59
CA PRO A 15 -5.31 14.65 14.03
C PRO A 15 -4.61 13.42 14.63
N PRO A 16 -3.83 13.59 15.72
CA PRO A 16 -3.08 12.47 16.33
C PRO A 16 -3.94 11.25 16.67
N ASN A 17 -5.18 11.48 17.12
CA ASN A 17 -6.10 10.44 17.61
C ASN A 17 -6.64 9.50 16.53
N VAL A 18 -6.66 9.92 15.26
CA VAL A 18 -7.25 9.15 14.15
C VAL A 18 -6.25 8.90 13.01
N ARG A 19 -4.98 9.22 13.23
CA ARG A 19 -3.94 9.11 12.18
C ARG A 19 -3.79 7.68 11.67
N GLY A 20 -3.78 6.68 12.56
CA GLY A 20 -3.68 5.28 12.19
C GLY A 20 -4.88 4.83 11.36
N SER A 21 -6.08 5.12 11.83
CA SER A 21 -7.32 4.78 11.10
C SER A 21 -7.39 5.42 9.72
N LEU A 22 -6.94 6.68 9.56
CA LEU A 22 -6.92 7.36 8.25
C LEU A 22 -5.93 6.71 7.27
N LEU A 23 -4.83 6.14 7.73
CA LEU A 23 -3.91 5.37 6.89
C LEU A 23 -4.53 4.04 6.44
N VAL A 24 -5.39 3.43 7.27
CA VAL A 24 -6.17 2.25 6.85
C VAL A 24 -7.21 2.60 5.79
N VAL A 25 -7.80 3.81 5.85
CA VAL A 25 -8.72 4.30 4.81
C VAL A 25 -8.03 4.34 3.43
N GLU A 26 -6.76 4.73 3.36
CA GLU A 26 -6.01 4.68 2.10
C GLU A 26 -5.98 3.26 1.52
N GLN A 27 -5.61 2.28 2.34
CA GLN A 27 -5.62 0.88 1.92
C GLN A 27 -7.02 0.39 1.56
N PHE A 28 -8.04 0.80 2.29
CA PHE A 28 -9.43 0.48 1.98
C PHE A 28 -9.84 1.00 0.60
N MET A 29 -9.49 2.25 0.27
CA MET A 29 -9.79 2.84 -1.04
C MET A 29 -9.05 2.15 -2.18
N ILE A 30 -7.81 1.69 -1.97
CA ILE A 30 -7.07 0.88 -2.94
C ILE A 30 -7.82 -0.43 -3.22
N VAL A 31 -8.20 -1.17 -2.18
CA VAL A 31 -8.90 -2.46 -2.33
C VAL A 31 -10.30 -2.27 -2.90
N LEU A 32 -11.00 -1.21 -2.51
CA LEU A 32 -12.29 -0.85 -3.10
C LEU A 32 -12.16 -0.59 -4.59
N GLY A 33 -11.13 0.15 -5.01
CA GLY A 33 -10.83 0.40 -6.42
C GLY A 33 -10.58 -0.90 -7.20
N ILE A 34 -9.80 -1.82 -6.65
CA ILE A 34 -9.54 -3.15 -7.24
C ILE A 34 -10.86 -3.91 -7.39
N CYS A 35 -11.68 -3.94 -6.35
CA CYS A 35 -12.96 -4.64 -6.34
C CYS A 35 -13.92 -4.07 -7.39
N VAL A 36 -14.11 -2.77 -7.41
CA VAL A 36 -14.99 -2.07 -8.37
C VAL A 36 -14.52 -2.32 -9.80
N MET A 37 -13.22 -2.16 -10.09
CA MET A 37 -12.67 -2.40 -11.42
C MET A 37 -12.78 -3.86 -11.86
N TYR A 38 -12.65 -4.80 -10.93
CA TYR A 38 -12.87 -6.21 -11.23
C TYR A 38 -14.30 -6.45 -11.73
N TYR A 39 -15.32 -5.95 -11.02
CA TYR A 39 -16.71 -6.15 -11.42
C TYR A 39 -17.09 -5.37 -12.68
N ILE A 40 -16.53 -4.19 -12.90
CA ILE A 40 -16.69 -3.46 -14.16
C ILE A 40 -16.13 -4.30 -15.33
N THR A 41 -14.90 -4.81 -15.19
CA THR A 41 -14.26 -5.65 -16.21
C THR A 41 -15.04 -6.95 -16.42
N TYR A 42 -15.56 -7.54 -15.35
CA TYR A 42 -16.44 -8.72 -15.43
C TYR A 42 -17.73 -8.43 -16.21
N GLY A 43 -18.37 -7.30 -15.96
CA GLY A 43 -19.59 -6.88 -16.68
C GLY A 43 -19.33 -6.54 -18.16
N THR A 44 -18.16 -5.99 -18.49
CA THR A 44 -17.82 -5.62 -19.86
C THR A 44 -17.29 -6.77 -20.72
N LYS A 45 -16.99 -7.94 -20.12
CA LYS A 45 -16.44 -9.10 -20.85
C LYS A 45 -17.32 -9.60 -22.01
N GLY A 46 -18.62 -9.37 -21.94
CA GLY A 46 -19.60 -9.74 -22.97
C GLY A 46 -19.79 -8.74 -24.08
N LEU A 47 -19.14 -7.58 -24.02
CA LEU A 47 -19.24 -6.56 -25.05
C LEU A 47 -18.47 -6.98 -26.29
N ALA A 48 -19.05 -6.67 -27.47
CA ALA A 48 -18.43 -6.95 -28.75
C ALA A 48 -17.20 -6.06 -29.00
N ASN A 49 -16.23 -6.59 -29.74
CA ASN A 49 -15.03 -5.88 -30.20
C ASN A 49 -14.13 -5.37 -29.06
N GLU A 50 -13.44 -4.28 -29.31
CA GLU A 50 -12.45 -3.67 -28.40
C GLU A 50 -13.07 -2.96 -27.18
N TRP A 51 -14.39 -2.81 -27.13
CA TRP A 51 -15.07 -2.14 -26.03
C TRP A 51 -15.01 -2.92 -24.71
N CYS A 52 -14.81 -4.24 -24.77
CA CYS A 52 -14.66 -5.06 -23.57
C CYS A 52 -13.50 -4.61 -22.67
N TYR A 53 -12.40 -4.07 -23.21
CA TYR A 53 -11.26 -3.54 -22.43
C TYR A 53 -11.17 -2.01 -22.49
N ARG A 54 -11.63 -1.34 -23.55
CA ARG A 54 -11.59 0.14 -23.63
C ARG A 54 -12.47 0.81 -22.60
N LEU A 55 -13.67 0.26 -22.38
CA LEU A 55 -14.61 0.85 -21.43
C LEU A 55 -14.07 0.84 -19.98
N PRO A 56 -13.51 -0.25 -19.44
CA PRO A 56 -12.84 -0.23 -18.15
C PRO A 56 -11.73 0.83 -18.03
N PHE A 57 -10.89 0.99 -19.06
CA PHE A 57 -9.85 2.02 -19.05
C PHE A 57 -10.42 3.45 -19.05
N LEU A 58 -11.49 3.72 -19.80
CA LEU A 58 -12.16 5.02 -19.78
C LEU A 58 -12.75 5.33 -18.39
N ILE A 59 -13.40 4.36 -17.77
CA ILE A 59 -13.97 4.53 -16.43
C ILE A 59 -12.86 4.80 -15.40
N GLN A 60 -11.70 4.16 -15.53
CA GLN A 60 -10.55 4.38 -14.65
C GLN A 60 -9.97 5.80 -14.73
N MET A 61 -10.19 6.53 -15.83
CA MET A 61 -9.77 7.93 -15.94
C MET A 61 -10.61 8.87 -15.04
N ILE A 62 -11.85 8.51 -14.74
CA ILE A 62 -12.79 9.35 -13.95
C ILE A 62 -12.22 9.71 -12.57
N PRO A 63 -11.81 8.76 -11.71
CA PRO A 63 -11.18 9.08 -10.42
C PRO A 63 -9.92 9.93 -10.57
N GLY A 64 -9.10 9.67 -11.60
CA GLY A 64 -7.91 10.47 -11.89
C GLY A 64 -8.23 11.92 -12.22
N PHE A 65 -9.27 12.18 -13.00
CA PHE A 65 -9.75 13.52 -13.30
C PHE A 65 -10.25 14.26 -12.04
N PHE A 66 -11.07 13.57 -11.21
CA PHE A 66 -11.54 14.13 -9.95
C PHE A 66 -10.38 14.44 -8.99
N LEU A 67 -9.38 13.56 -8.90
CA LEU A 67 -8.17 13.83 -8.11
C LEU A 67 -7.42 15.06 -8.62
N GLY A 68 -7.23 15.18 -9.96
CA GLY A 68 -6.60 16.35 -10.56
C GLY A 68 -7.34 17.65 -10.22
N ALA A 69 -8.67 17.65 -10.31
CA ALA A 69 -9.50 18.79 -9.91
C ALA A 69 -9.41 19.09 -8.41
N ALA A 70 -9.40 18.07 -7.57
CA ALA A 70 -9.30 18.23 -6.11
C ALA A 70 -7.96 18.84 -5.66
N LEU A 71 -6.86 18.64 -6.40
CA LEU A 71 -5.56 19.23 -6.06
C LEU A 71 -5.57 20.76 -6.04
N PHE A 72 -6.46 21.40 -6.79
CA PHE A 72 -6.63 22.88 -6.76
C PHE A 72 -7.35 23.36 -5.50
N ILE A 73 -8.04 22.50 -4.78
CA ILE A 73 -8.83 22.82 -3.59
C ILE A 73 -8.11 22.42 -2.30
N LEU A 74 -7.27 21.39 -2.38
CA LEU A 74 -6.55 20.84 -1.23
C LEU A 74 -5.51 21.85 -0.73
N PRO A 75 -5.49 22.16 0.58
CA PRO A 75 -4.50 23.05 1.17
C PRO A 75 -3.12 22.38 1.24
N PHE A 76 -2.08 23.18 1.31
CA PHE A 76 -0.74 22.67 1.63
C PHE A 76 -0.71 22.10 3.06
N SER A 77 0.21 21.16 3.29
CA SER A 77 0.40 20.61 4.64
C SER A 77 0.80 21.70 5.63
N PRO A 78 0.16 21.81 6.82
CA PRO A 78 0.58 22.74 7.88
C PRO A 78 2.04 22.58 8.28
N ARG A 79 2.56 21.36 8.31
CA ARG A 79 3.97 21.06 8.64
C ARG A 79 4.92 21.56 7.56
N TRP A 80 4.54 21.43 6.30
CA TRP A 80 5.31 21.98 5.19
C TRP A 80 5.31 23.51 5.20
N LEU A 81 4.15 24.12 5.47
CA LEU A 81 4.05 25.59 5.59
C LEU A 81 4.92 26.12 6.73
N ALA A 82 4.91 25.49 7.89
CA ALA A 82 5.73 25.87 9.04
C ALA A 82 7.25 25.74 8.78
N SER A 83 7.65 24.88 7.82
CA SER A 83 9.07 24.75 7.42
C SER A 83 9.54 25.85 6.47
N ARG A 84 8.64 26.72 5.97
CA ARG A 84 8.95 27.80 5.03
C ARG A 84 8.93 29.15 5.74
N PRO A 85 9.99 29.95 5.60
CA PRO A 85 10.06 31.25 6.26
C PRO A 85 8.93 32.17 5.76
N GLY A 86 8.29 32.90 6.68
CA GLY A 86 7.25 33.87 6.39
C GLY A 86 5.85 33.31 6.09
N ARG A 87 5.61 31.99 6.18
CA ARG A 87 4.30 31.37 5.93
C ARG A 87 3.58 30.92 7.20
N ASP A 88 3.96 31.44 8.36
CA ASP A 88 3.39 31.04 9.65
C ASP A 88 1.89 31.33 9.77
N GLN A 89 1.43 32.49 9.25
CA GLN A 89 0.01 32.83 9.27
C GLN A 89 -0.82 31.92 8.40
N GLU A 90 -0.32 31.60 7.20
CA GLU A 90 -0.97 30.63 6.30
C GLU A 90 -1.06 29.24 6.92
N CYS A 91 -0.03 28.82 7.67
CA CYS A 91 -0.04 27.56 8.43
C CYS A 91 -1.19 27.55 9.45
N LEU A 92 -1.38 28.65 10.19
CA LEU A 92 -2.47 28.80 11.17
C LEU A 92 -3.84 28.78 10.48
N ASP A 93 -4.00 29.51 9.37
CA ASP A 93 -5.24 29.58 8.60
C ASP A 93 -5.67 28.20 8.08
N VAL A 94 -4.71 27.47 7.51
CA VAL A 94 -4.94 26.09 7.04
C VAL A 94 -5.31 25.16 8.20
N LEU A 95 -4.64 25.30 9.34
CA LEU A 95 -4.92 24.48 10.52
C LEU A 95 -6.34 24.74 11.05
N CYS A 96 -6.75 26.02 11.14
CA CYS A 96 -8.11 26.42 11.50
C CYS A 96 -9.15 25.80 10.55
N ARG A 97 -8.88 25.87 9.24
CA ARG A 97 -9.75 25.27 8.21
C ARG A 97 -9.86 23.75 8.36
N LEU A 98 -8.76 23.06 8.61
CA LEU A 98 -8.74 21.59 8.78
C LEU A 98 -9.43 21.13 10.05
N ARG A 99 -9.37 21.92 11.13
CA ARG A 99 -9.99 21.59 12.42
C ARG A 99 -11.43 22.12 12.54
N GLY A 100 -11.84 23.03 11.66
CA GLY A 100 -13.14 23.70 11.74
C GLY A 100 -13.29 24.58 12.97
N LEU A 101 -12.18 25.15 13.47
CA LEU A 101 -12.12 25.93 14.70
C LEU A 101 -11.56 27.32 14.44
N PRO A 102 -11.96 28.35 15.22
CA PRO A 102 -11.45 29.70 15.09
C PRO A 102 -9.98 29.81 15.53
N HIS A 103 -9.29 30.86 15.09
CA HIS A 103 -7.90 31.15 15.44
C HIS A 103 -7.66 31.29 16.95
N SER A 104 -8.66 31.73 17.70
CA SER A 104 -8.58 31.92 19.16
C SER A 104 -8.74 30.64 19.97
N ASP A 105 -9.06 29.50 19.33
CA ASP A 105 -9.26 28.24 20.05
C ASP A 105 -7.92 27.72 20.62
N PRO A 106 -7.83 27.46 21.93
CA PRO A 106 -6.60 26.99 22.58
C PRO A 106 -6.02 25.71 21.99
N ARG A 107 -6.88 24.81 21.46
CA ARG A 107 -6.47 23.54 20.83
C ARG A 107 -5.71 23.79 19.54
N VAL A 108 -6.18 24.71 18.70
CA VAL A 108 -5.53 25.10 17.45
C VAL A 108 -4.22 25.82 17.72
N GLN A 109 -4.21 26.73 18.68
CA GLN A 109 -3.00 27.46 19.09
C GLN A 109 -1.92 26.50 19.64
N ALA A 110 -2.30 25.55 20.49
CA ALA A 110 -1.37 24.55 21.00
C ALA A 110 -0.80 23.67 19.87
N GLU A 111 -1.64 23.22 18.94
CA GLU A 111 -1.21 22.41 17.81
C GLU A 111 -0.28 23.21 16.88
N TRP A 112 -0.61 24.47 16.57
CA TRP A 112 0.20 25.37 15.78
C TRP A 112 1.58 25.64 16.39
N ILE A 113 1.64 25.93 17.69
CA ILE A 113 2.91 26.10 18.40
C ILE A 113 3.75 24.82 18.32
N ASN A 114 3.16 23.65 18.55
CA ASN A 114 3.87 22.38 18.47
C ASN A 114 4.44 22.12 17.06
N ILE A 115 3.67 22.41 16.01
CA ILE A 115 4.13 22.25 14.61
C ILE A 115 5.31 23.21 14.34
N ARG A 116 5.26 24.45 14.82
CA ARG A 116 6.35 25.43 14.67
C ARG A 116 7.60 25.02 15.41
N VAL A 117 7.46 24.61 16.68
CA VAL A 117 8.60 24.12 17.47
C VAL A 117 9.25 22.93 16.80
N GLU A 118 8.45 21.97 16.30
CA GLU A 118 8.97 20.82 15.56
C GLU A 118 9.70 21.25 14.26
N ALA A 119 9.16 22.23 13.54
CA ALA A 119 9.79 22.76 12.33
C ALA A 119 11.13 23.46 12.62
N CYS A 120 11.18 24.32 13.64
CA CYS A 120 12.42 24.97 14.08
C CYS A 120 13.48 23.94 14.49
N HIS A 121 13.10 22.99 15.33
CA HIS A 121 14.01 21.92 15.76
C HIS A 121 14.54 21.08 14.59
N ASN A 122 13.71 20.80 13.59
CA ASN A 122 14.14 20.09 12.39
C ASN A 122 15.15 20.91 11.57
N ILE A 123 14.94 22.23 11.44
CA ILE A 123 15.87 23.14 10.73
C ILE A 123 17.20 23.21 11.48
N GLU A 124 17.18 23.39 12.79
CA GLU A 124 18.37 23.42 13.65
C GLU A 124 19.16 22.09 13.53
N ALA A 125 18.49 20.97 13.67
CA ALA A 125 19.10 19.65 13.56
C ALA A 125 19.71 19.37 12.16
N VAL A 126 19.16 19.92 11.08
CA VAL A 126 19.76 19.84 9.75
C VAL A 126 20.98 20.76 9.65
N THR A 127 20.89 21.94 10.21
CA THR A 127 21.98 22.95 10.23
C THR A 127 23.19 22.46 11.03
N GLU A 128 22.97 21.87 12.18
CA GLU A 128 24.02 21.25 13.02
C GLU A 128 24.71 20.07 12.31
N ARG A 129 23.92 19.24 11.63
CA ARG A 129 24.49 18.07 10.91
C ARG A 129 25.27 18.43 9.67
N HIS A 130 24.89 19.51 9.00
CA HIS A 130 25.47 19.95 7.72
C HIS A 130 25.78 21.47 7.69
N PRO A 131 26.66 21.98 8.58
CA PRO A 131 26.91 23.42 8.70
C PRO A 131 27.42 24.07 7.41
N LYS A 132 28.21 23.32 6.62
CA LYS A 132 28.69 23.80 5.32
C LYS A 132 27.58 23.97 4.28
N LEU A 133 26.49 23.19 4.39
CA LEU A 133 25.34 23.30 3.49
C LEU A 133 24.37 24.38 3.92
N ALA A 134 24.31 24.70 5.20
CA ALA A 134 23.48 25.78 5.73
C ALA A 134 23.95 27.15 5.20
N ALA A 135 25.26 27.33 5.02
CA ALA A 135 25.86 28.56 4.51
C ALA A 135 25.69 28.78 2.99
N LEU A 136 25.26 27.75 2.25
CA LEU A 136 25.09 27.84 0.79
C LEU A 136 23.66 28.26 0.45
N SER A 137 23.52 29.15 -0.54
CA SER A 137 22.23 29.58 -1.13
C SER A 137 22.17 29.23 -2.62
N GLY A 138 20.94 29.13 -3.16
CA GLY A 138 20.70 28.86 -4.57
C GLY A 138 20.35 27.40 -4.88
N PHE A 139 20.00 27.15 -6.15
CA PHE A 139 19.49 25.85 -6.62
C PHE A 139 20.47 24.66 -6.36
N THR A 140 21.77 24.90 -6.54
CA THR A 140 22.80 23.88 -6.28
C THR A 140 22.90 23.50 -4.80
N ALA A 141 22.62 24.44 -3.89
CA ALA A 141 22.57 24.17 -2.46
C ALA A 141 21.33 23.33 -2.08
N GLU A 142 20.18 23.65 -2.67
CA GLU A 142 18.95 22.87 -2.49
C GLU A 142 19.14 21.43 -2.98
N LEU A 143 19.71 21.25 -4.16
CA LEU A 143 20.01 19.91 -4.70
C LEU A 143 20.95 19.12 -3.78
N LYS A 144 22.01 19.76 -3.29
CA LYS A 144 22.92 19.13 -2.32
C LYS A 144 22.20 18.74 -1.03
N ARG A 145 21.39 19.62 -0.46
CA ARG A 145 20.58 19.32 0.75
C ARG A 145 19.66 18.12 0.51
N GLU A 146 19.08 18.03 -0.69
CA GLU A 146 18.23 16.92 -1.07
C GLU A 146 19.01 15.60 -1.11
N VAL A 147 20.17 15.56 -1.77
CA VAL A 147 21.05 14.39 -1.84
C VAL A 147 21.55 13.96 -0.45
N TYR A 148 22.04 14.91 0.36
CA TYR A 148 22.47 14.59 1.73
C TYR A 148 21.34 14.06 2.60
N GLY A 149 20.12 14.57 2.42
CA GLY A 149 18.95 14.02 3.12
C GLY A 149 18.63 12.56 2.78
N TRP A 150 18.93 12.12 1.54
CA TRP A 150 18.85 10.69 1.18
C TRP A 150 19.99 9.88 1.80
N VAL A 151 21.20 10.40 1.82
CA VAL A 151 22.36 9.74 2.45
C VAL A 151 22.14 9.60 3.96
N ASP A 152 21.54 10.57 4.60
CA ASP A 152 21.26 10.57 6.04
C ASP A 152 20.33 9.42 6.48
N LEU A 153 19.49 8.87 5.59
CA LEU A 153 18.67 7.68 5.89
C LEU A 153 19.52 6.44 6.21
N PHE A 154 20.74 6.40 5.70
CA PHE A 154 21.67 5.26 5.89
C PHE A 154 22.65 5.45 7.05
N LYS A 155 22.56 6.58 7.77
CA LYS A 155 23.40 6.81 8.96
C LYS A 155 22.98 5.90 10.13
N PRO A 156 23.90 5.50 11.02
CA PRO A 156 23.64 4.60 12.14
C PRO A 156 22.45 5.01 13.02
N ALA A 157 22.23 6.30 13.19
CA ALA A 157 21.12 6.84 14.00
C ALA A 157 19.74 6.62 13.36
N VAL A 158 19.65 6.46 12.04
CA VAL A 158 18.38 6.41 11.29
C VAL A 158 18.17 5.05 10.60
N ILE A 159 19.26 4.36 10.21
CA ILE A 159 19.25 3.15 9.40
C ILE A 159 18.29 2.07 9.93
N ARG A 160 18.20 1.89 11.24
CA ARG A 160 17.30 0.90 11.84
C ARG A 160 15.84 1.18 11.49
N ARG A 161 15.42 2.44 11.50
CA ARG A 161 14.05 2.87 11.14
C ARG A 161 13.81 2.70 9.64
N THR A 162 14.79 3.05 8.84
CA THR A 162 14.77 2.87 7.38
C THR A 162 14.65 1.39 7.01
N LEU A 163 15.43 0.51 7.63
CA LEU A 163 15.36 -0.93 7.41
C LEU A 163 14.01 -1.52 7.83
N ILE A 164 13.38 -1.04 8.89
CA ILE A 164 12.03 -1.50 9.27
C ILE A 164 11.02 -1.16 8.16
N GLY A 165 11.03 0.06 7.64
CA GLY A 165 10.12 0.46 6.55
C GLY A 165 10.36 -0.35 5.27
N VAL A 166 11.61 -0.50 4.87
CA VAL A 166 12.03 -1.28 3.70
C VAL A 166 11.66 -2.76 3.86
N ALA A 167 11.95 -3.37 5.02
CA ALA A 167 11.65 -4.77 5.29
C ALA A 167 10.14 -5.06 5.28
N LEU A 168 9.32 -4.18 5.85
CA LEU A 168 7.87 -4.34 5.81
C LEU A 168 7.34 -4.36 4.37
N MET A 169 7.79 -3.45 3.53
CA MET A 169 7.38 -3.39 2.13
C MET A 169 7.94 -4.54 1.29
N PHE A 170 9.16 -4.99 1.59
CA PHE A 170 9.76 -6.19 1.01
C PHE A 170 8.93 -7.44 1.32
N PHE A 171 8.66 -7.70 2.61
CA PHE A 171 7.91 -8.88 3.03
C PHE A 171 6.46 -8.83 2.54
N GLN A 172 5.83 -7.65 2.49
CA GLN A 172 4.48 -7.50 1.93
C GLN A 172 4.39 -8.04 0.50
N GLN A 173 5.40 -7.80 -0.32
CA GLN A 173 5.40 -8.27 -1.71
C GLN A 173 5.83 -9.73 -1.86
N THR A 174 6.80 -10.18 -1.05
CA THR A 174 7.29 -11.56 -1.12
C THR A 174 6.29 -12.61 -0.64
N VAL A 175 5.26 -12.22 0.12
CA VAL A 175 4.08 -13.08 0.41
C VAL A 175 3.31 -13.48 -0.85
N GLY A 176 3.53 -12.80 -1.99
CA GLY A 176 2.92 -13.13 -3.27
C GLY A 176 1.51 -12.59 -3.47
N ILE A 177 1.09 -11.59 -2.68
CA ILE A 177 -0.27 -11.02 -2.73
C ILE A 177 -0.67 -10.56 -4.14
N ASN A 178 0.20 -9.82 -4.82
CA ASN A 178 -0.11 -9.28 -6.14
C ASN A 178 -0.13 -10.36 -7.22
N ALA A 179 0.69 -11.40 -7.09
CA ALA A 179 0.61 -12.56 -7.96
C ALA A 179 -0.73 -13.29 -7.80
N LEU A 180 -1.21 -13.44 -6.56
CA LEU A 180 -2.52 -14.02 -6.28
C LEU A 180 -3.66 -13.18 -6.86
N ILE A 181 -3.65 -11.86 -6.68
CA ILE A 181 -4.71 -10.97 -7.18
C ILE A 181 -4.72 -10.95 -8.71
N TYR A 182 -3.58 -10.76 -9.36
CA TYR A 182 -3.51 -10.63 -10.82
C TYR A 182 -3.77 -11.93 -11.57
N TYR A 183 -3.37 -13.06 -10.99
CA TYR A 183 -3.50 -14.37 -11.63
C TYR A 183 -4.51 -15.28 -10.93
N SER A 184 -5.43 -14.73 -10.14
CA SER A 184 -6.45 -15.50 -9.41
C SER A 184 -7.24 -16.47 -10.31
N PRO A 185 -7.72 -16.11 -11.51
CA PRO A 185 -8.41 -17.08 -12.36
C PRO A 185 -7.50 -18.25 -12.76
N SER A 186 -6.22 -17.96 -13.08
CA SER A 186 -5.25 -19.00 -13.43
C SER A 186 -4.93 -19.90 -12.24
N LEU A 187 -4.89 -19.35 -11.02
CA LEU A 187 -4.69 -20.13 -9.81
C LEU A 187 -5.88 -21.06 -9.55
N PHE A 188 -7.11 -20.57 -9.68
CA PHE A 188 -8.31 -21.41 -9.56
C PHE A 188 -8.40 -22.45 -10.70
N ALA A 189 -7.87 -22.16 -11.89
CA ALA A 189 -7.74 -23.14 -12.95
C ALA A 189 -6.81 -24.31 -12.56
N THR A 190 -5.75 -24.06 -11.78
CA THR A 190 -4.88 -25.16 -11.29
C THR A 190 -5.57 -26.09 -10.30
N LEU A 191 -6.67 -25.66 -9.69
CA LEU A 191 -7.53 -26.46 -8.82
C LEU A 191 -8.63 -27.22 -9.60
N GLY A 192 -8.59 -27.20 -10.94
CA GLY A 192 -9.54 -27.95 -11.80
C GLY A 192 -10.91 -27.30 -11.94
N LEU A 193 -11.09 -26.04 -11.54
CA LEU A 193 -12.37 -25.37 -11.57
C LEU A 193 -12.74 -24.83 -12.97
N ASP A 194 -14.04 -24.81 -13.29
CA ASP A 194 -14.56 -24.24 -14.55
C ASP A 194 -14.30 -22.72 -14.65
N THR A 195 -14.16 -22.22 -15.89
CA THR A 195 -13.83 -20.82 -16.17
C THR A 195 -14.82 -19.83 -15.54
N THR A 196 -16.10 -20.16 -15.52
CA THR A 196 -17.13 -19.30 -14.91
C THR A 196 -16.92 -19.21 -13.39
N LEU A 197 -16.66 -20.34 -12.75
CA LEU A 197 -16.41 -20.42 -11.32
C LEU A 197 -15.08 -19.73 -10.92
N GLN A 198 -14.03 -19.86 -11.74
CA GLN A 198 -12.76 -19.12 -11.54
C GLN A 198 -12.98 -17.62 -11.45
N LEU A 199 -13.79 -17.05 -12.33
CA LEU A 199 -14.12 -15.62 -12.31
C LEU A 199 -14.96 -15.25 -11.09
N HIS A 200 -15.99 -16.04 -10.74
CA HIS A 200 -16.80 -15.76 -9.56
C HIS A 200 -15.98 -15.80 -8.27
N LEU A 201 -15.11 -16.79 -8.12
CA LEU A 201 -14.23 -16.93 -6.95
C LEU A 201 -13.18 -15.81 -6.89
N SER A 202 -12.66 -15.35 -8.02
CA SER A 202 -11.76 -14.20 -8.06
C SER A 202 -12.47 -12.91 -7.59
N GLY A 203 -13.74 -12.72 -7.95
CA GLY A 203 -14.57 -11.64 -7.42
C GLY A 203 -14.83 -11.76 -5.93
N ALA A 204 -15.18 -12.97 -5.46
CA ALA A 204 -15.39 -13.25 -4.05
C ALA A 204 -14.12 -13.02 -3.21
N MET A 205 -12.94 -13.35 -3.76
CA MET A 205 -11.65 -13.08 -3.14
C MET A 205 -11.40 -11.58 -2.94
N ASN A 206 -11.71 -10.74 -3.94
CA ASN A 206 -11.59 -9.29 -3.82
C ASN A 206 -12.57 -8.72 -2.79
N LEU A 207 -13.79 -9.23 -2.71
CA LEU A 207 -14.78 -8.87 -1.67
C LEU A 207 -14.29 -9.28 -0.27
N ALA A 208 -13.74 -10.48 -0.12
CA ALA A 208 -13.20 -10.94 1.15
C ALA A 208 -12.06 -10.03 1.63
N GLN A 209 -11.18 -9.59 0.72
CA GLN A 209 -10.13 -8.62 1.04
C GLN A 209 -10.72 -7.27 1.47
N LEU A 210 -11.75 -6.77 0.78
CA LEU A 210 -12.41 -5.51 1.11
C LEU A 210 -13.03 -5.55 2.51
N VAL A 211 -13.73 -6.63 2.83
CA VAL A 211 -14.31 -6.86 4.17
C VAL A 211 -13.21 -6.93 5.23
N ALA A 212 -12.12 -7.63 4.96
CA ALA A 212 -11.00 -7.74 5.90
C ALA A 212 -10.35 -6.37 6.20
N VAL A 213 -10.11 -5.55 5.18
CA VAL A 213 -9.54 -4.21 5.37
C VAL A 213 -10.54 -3.29 6.09
N PHE A 214 -11.84 -3.42 5.82
CA PHE A 214 -12.86 -2.68 6.55
C PHE A 214 -12.87 -3.04 8.05
N ILE A 215 -12.78 -4.32 8.38
CA ILE A 215 -12.65 -4.77 9.78
C ILE A 215 -11.35 -4.25 10.40
N SER A 216 -10.24 -4.24 9.63
CA SER A 216 -8.97 -3.72 10.09
C SER A 216 -9.04 -2.26 10.55
N PHE A 217 -9.86 -1.43 9.91
CA PHE A 217 -10.10 -0.04 10.30
C PHE A 217 -10.46 0.13 11.78
N PHE A 218 -11.28 -0.78 12.32
CA PHE A 218 -11.73 -0.74 13.72
C PHE A 218 -10.74 -1.35 14.72
N ILE A 219 -9.87 -2.22 14.23
CA ILE A 219 -8.97 -3.02 15.06
C ILE A 219 -7.56 -2.40 15.12
N PHE A 220 -7.16 -1.70 14.08
CA PHE A 220 -5.80 -1.23 13.83
C PHE A 220 -5.18 -0.45 14.99
N ASP A 221 -5.92 0.52 15.54
CA ASP A 221 -5.45 1.34 16.66
C ASP A 221 -5.64 0.67 18.02
N LYS A 222 -6.56 -0.31 18.15
CA LYS A 222 -6.85 -1.01 19.40
C LYS A 222 -5.86 -2.12 19.71
N VAL A 223 -5.54 -2.95 18.70
CA VAL A 223 -4.67 -4.13 18.86
C VAL A 223 -3.19 -3.77 18.70
N GLY A 224 -2.92 -2.74 17.87
CA GLY A 224 -1.55 -2.34 17.56
C GLY A 224 -0.96 -3.13 16.38
N ARG A 225 0.14 -2.59 15.84
CA ARG A 225 0.71 -3.04 14.55
C ARG A 225 1.38 -4.41 14.66
N LYS A 226 2.15 -4.64 15.74
CA LYS A 226 2.94 -5.88 15.90
C LYS A 226 2.09 -7.14 16.06
N PRO A 227 1.05 -7.20 16.92
CA PRO A 227 0.18 -8.38 17.01
C PRO A 227 -0.56 -8.67 15.72
N LEU A 228 -1.05 -7.62 15.02
CA LEU A 228 -1.71 -7.79 13.71
C LEU A 228 -0.80 -8.46 12.69
N LEU A 229 0.46 -8.02 12.57
CA LEU A 229 1.43 -8.62 11.65
C LEU A 229 1.71 -10.08 12.02
N ILE A 230 1.87 -10.41 13.30
CA ILE A 230 2.16 -11.79 13.74
C ILE A 230 0.99 -12.72 13.42
N VAL A 231 -0.22 -12.35 13.84
CA VAL A 231 -1.42 -13.17 13.61
C VAL A 231 -1.68 -13.33 12.12
N GLY A 232 -1.57 -12.25 11.34
CA GLY A 232 -1.71 -12.32 9.90
C GLY A 232 -0.65 -13.20 9.24
N SER A 233 0.61 -13.14 9.67
CA SER A 233 1.69 -14.00 9.15
C SER A 233 1.41 -15.48 9.40
N ILE A 234 0.94 -15.84 10.61
CA ILE A 234 0.57 -17.22 10.95
C ILE A 234 -0.57 -17.68 10.02
N GLY A 235 -1.65 -16.89 9.90
CA GLY A 235 -2.78 -17.20 9.02
C GLY A 235 -2.37 -17.41 7.56
N MET A 236 -1.52 -16.52 7.03
CA MET A 236 -1.02 -16.62 5.66
C MET A 236 -0.12 -17.83 5.45
N THR A 237 0.76 -18.15 6.41
CA THR A 237 1.65 -19.31 6.34
C THR A 237 0.87 -20.60 6.35
N VAL A 238 -0.10 -20.75 7.25
CA VAL A 238 -0.99 -21.92 7.31
C VAL A 238 -1.75 -22.07 5.98
N SER A 239 -2.29 -20.97 5.45
CA SER A 239 -3.02 -21.01 4.18
C SER A 239 -2.15 -21.49 3.03
N HIS A 240 -0.98 -20.90 2.84
CA HIS A 240 -0.07 -21.31 1.77
C HIS A 240 0.39 -22.75 1.91
N SER A 241 0.66 -23.22 3.14
CA SER A 241 1.06 -24.61 3.38
C SER A 241 -0.04 -25.58 2.97
N ILE A 242 -1.29 -25.30 3.36
CA ILE A 242 -2.43 -26.16 3.01
C ILE A 242 -2.69 -26.14 1.50
N VAL A 243 -2.69 -24.97 0.86
CA VAL A 243 -2.87 -24.87 -0.59
C VAL A 243 -1.77 -25.63 -1.34
N ALA A 244 -0.51 -25.51 -0.90
CA ALA A 244 0.62 -26.24 -1.49
C ALA A 244 0.47 -27.76 -1.35
N ILE A 245 0.03 -28.24 -0.17
CA ILE A 245 -0.25 -29.67 0.07
C ILE A 245 -1.39 -30.17 -0.83
N MET A 246 -2.50 -29.41 -0.93
CA MET A 246 -3.63 -29.78 -1.78
C MET A 246 -3.22 -29.91 -3.25
N ILE A 247 -2.49 -28.91 -3.76
CA ILE A 247 -1.99 -28.96 -5.15
C ILE A 247 -0.99 -30.11 -5.33
N GLY A 248 -0.04 -30.28 -4.41
CA GLY A 248 1.00 -31.31 -4.51
C GLY A 248 0.48 -32.75 -4.49
N LEU A 249 -0.60 -33.01 -3.74
CA LEU A 249 -1.16 -34.34 -3.60
C LEU A 249 -2.24 -34.69 -4.65
N TYR A 250 -3.01 -33.69 -5.12
CA TYR A 250 -4.23 -33.95 -5.89
C TYR A 250 -4.23 -33.31 -7.28
N SER A 251 -3.14 -32.64 -7.72
CA SER A 251 -3.08 -31.98 -9.03
C SER A 251 -3.29 -32.90 -10.23
N ASP A 252 -3.04 -34.20 -10.07
CA ASP A 252 -3.11 -35.17 -11.19
C ASP A 252 -4.55 -35.60 -11.51
N ASN A 253 -5.48 -35.51 -10.54
CA ASN A 253 -6.87 -35.96 -10.76
C ASN A 253 -7.88 -35.18 -9.91
N TRP A 254 -8.10 -33.89 -10.23
CA TRP A 254 -9.09 -33.06 -9.56
C TRP A 254 -10.55 -33.58 -9.64
N PRO A 255 -11.01 -34.15 -10.77
CA PRO A 255 -12.38 -34.66 -10.84
C PRO A 255 -12.73 -35.74 -9.78
N ALA A 256 -11.74 -36.47 -9.31
CA ALA A 256 -11.93 -37.46 -8.22
C ALA A 256 -11.83 -36.81 -6.82
N HIS A 257 -11.36 -35.56 -6.73
CA HIS A 257 -11.01 -34.91 -5.47
C HIS A 257 -11.61 -33.49 -5.35
N GLU A 258 -12.87 -33.31 -5.73
CA GLU A 258 -13.54 -31.99 -5.72
C GLU A 258 -13.58 -31.35 -4.32
N ALA A 259 -13.78 -32.14 -3.27
CA ALA A 259 -13.79 -31.63 -1.90
C ALA A 259 -12.45 -30.99 -1.52
N GLN A 260 -11.33 -31.58 -1.95
CA GLN A 260 -9.98 -31.07 -1.69
C GLN A 260 -9.70 -29.78 -2.49
N ALA A 261 -10.24 -29.65 -3.70
CA ALA A 261 -10.19 -28.41 -4.47
C ALA A 261 -10.89 -27.26 -3.73
N TRP A 262 -12.07 -27.51 -3.15
CA TRP A 262 -12.80 -26.54 -2.35
C TRP A 262 -12.08 -26.16 -1.06
N VAL A 263 -11.36 -27.09 -0.42
CA VAL A 263 -10.47 -26.76 0.70
C VAL A 263 -9.38 -25.80 0.24
N GLY A 264 -8.76 -26.04 -0.91
CA GLY A 264 -7.79 -25.12 -1.50
C GLY A 264 -8.36 -23.71 -1.72
N VAL A 265 -9.56 -23.62 -2.29
CA VAL A 265 -10.29 -22.34 -2.48
C VAL A 265 -10.52 -21.63 -1.14
N ALA A 266 -11.01 -22.32 -0.13
CA ALA A 266 -11.30 -21.75 1.19
C ALA A 266 -10.02 -21.17 1.83
N PHE A 267 -8.88 -21.86 1.71
CA PHE A 267 -7.62 -21.37 2.25
C PHE A 267 -7.00 -20.23 1.43
N ILE A 268 -7.24 -20.13 0.12
CA ILE A 268 -6.89 -18.94 -0.67
C ILE A 268 -7.68 -17.74 -0.20
N ILE A 269 -9.00 -17.88 0.04
CA ILE A 269 -9.83 -16.79 0.58
C ILE A 269 -9.39 -16.42 2.00
N PHE A 270 -9.07 -17.39 2.84
CA PHE A 270 -8.56 -17.14 4.19
C PHE A 270 -7.20 -16.45 4.19
N PHE A 271 -6.31 -16.75 3.24
CA PHE A 271 -5.06 -16.03 3.03
C PHE A 271 -5.31 -14.54 2.74
N ILE A 272 -6.18 -14.24 1.75
CA ILE A 272 -6.51 -12.87 1.37
C ILE A 272 -7.15 -12.11 2.53
N PHE A 273 -8.01 -12.77 3.28
CA PHE A 273 -8.64 -12.19 4.46
C PHE A 273 -7.61 -11.86 5.55
N SER A 274 -6.71 -12.80 5.85
CA SER A 274 -5.61 -12.60 6.81
C SER A 274 -4.66 -11.48 6.37
N PHE A 275 -4.34 -11.40 5.08
CA PHE A 275 -3.56 -10.30 4.51
C PHE A 275 -4.28 -8.96 4.66
N GLY A 276 -5.55 -8.88 4.29
CA GLY A 276 -6.35 -7.66 4.35
C GLY A 276 -6.49 -7.11 5.77
N LEU A 277 -6.57 -8.00 6.78
CA LEU A 277 -6.59 -7.60 8.19
C LEU A 277 -5.27 -7.02 8.71
N SER A 278 -4.14 -7.44 8.16
CA SER A 278 -2.82 -7.21 8.77
C SER A 278 -1.80 -6.58 7.82
N TRP A 279 -1.26 -7.39 6.91
CA TRP A 279 -0.18 -6.99 5.99
C TRP A 279 -0.64 -6.04 4.88
N GLY A 280 -1.94 -5.89 4.66
CA GLY A 280 -2.49 -4.87 3.76
C GLY A 280 -2.19 -3.46 4.28
N PRO A 281 -2.80 -3.03 5.38
CA PRO A 281 -2.70 -1.64 5.87
C PRO A 281 -1.41 -1.34 6.63
N VAL A 282 -0.85 -2.27 7.43
CA VAL A 282 0.28 -1.98 8.33
C VAL A 282 1.53 -1.49 7.60
N PRO A 283 2.02 -2.11 6.51
CA PRO A 283 3.21 -1.64 5.82
C PRO A 283 3.08 -0.25 5.19
N TRP A 284 1.89 0.20 4.83
CA TRP A 284 1.67 1.55 4.31
C TRP A 284 1.71 2.62 5.39
N GLY A 285 1.20 2.32 6.59
CA GLY A 285 1.21 3.25 7.73
C GLY A 285 2.54 3.35 8.45
N MET A 286 3.16 2.20 8.75
CA MET A 286 4.36 2.11 9.60
C MET A 286 5.55 2.97 9.16
N PRO A 287 5.93 3.06 7.87
CA PRO A 287 7.04 3.92 7.46
C PRO A 287 6.85 5.38 7.84
N SER A 288 5.61 5.89 7.81
CA SER A 288 5.31 7.27 8.22
C SER A 288 5.33 7.46 9.74
N GLU A 289 5.06 6.41 10.52
CA GLU A 289 5.05 6.44 11.99
C GLU A 289 6.46 6.27 12.58
N VAL A 290 7.30 5.43 11.97
CA VAL A 290 8.63 5.08 12.50
C VAL A 290 9.64 6.20 12.26
N HIS A 291 9.54 6.93 11.14
CA HIS A 291 10.46 8.01 10.81
C HIS A 291 10.09 9.30 11.54
N SER A 292 11.13 10.01 12.02
CA SER A 292 10.95 11.39 12.49
C SER A 292 10.53 12.31 11.34
N SER A 293 9.95 13.45 11.68
CA SER A 293 9.42 14.43 10.71
C SER A 293 10.45 14.81 9.64
N SER A 294 11.72 15.00 10.03
CA SER A 294 12.83 15.36 9.12
C SER A 294 13.11 14.31 8.02
N TYR A 295 12.83 13.04 8.28
CA TYR A 295 13.15 11.92 7.38
C TYR A 295 11.92 11.24 6.80
N ARG A 296 10.71 11.58 7.29
CA ARG A 296 9.46 10.87 7.00
C ARG A 296 9.20 10.74 5.50
N ALA A 297 9.22 11.85 4.76
CA ALA A 297 8.93 11.84 3.33
C ALA A 297 9.90 10.96 2.54
N LYS A 298 11.20 11.05 2.83
CA LYS A 298 12.25 10.26 2.15
C LYS A 298 12.22 8.78 2.58
N GLY A 299 11.99 8.51 3.86
CA GLY A 299 11.86 7.15 4.39
C GLY A 299 10.65 6.41 3.82
N VAL A 300 9.49 7.08 3.74
CA VAL A 300 8.29 6.53 3.07
C VAL A 300 8.55 6.31 1.58
N ALA A 301 9.17 7.29 0.90
CA ALA A 301 9.49 7.15 -0.53
C ALA A 301 10.40 5.94 -0.81
N LEU A 302 11.43 5.73 0.01
CA LEU A 302 12.33 4.57 -0.13
C LEU A 302 11.59 3.25 0.12
N ALA A 303 10.75 3.18 1.16
CA ALA A 303 9.94 2.02 1.45
C ALA A 303 8.98 1.69 0.28
N VAL A 304 8.29 2.70 -0.26
CA VAL A 304 7.39 2.54 -1.42
C VAL A 304 8.14 2.15 -2.69
N CYS A 305 9.34 2.70 -2.94
CA CYS A 305 10.21 2.24 -4.04
C CYS A 305 10.54 0.75 -3.90
N THR A 306 10.86 0.30 -2.69
CA THR A 306 11.10 -1.12 -2.40
C THR A 306 9.85 -1.97 -2.70
N ASN A 307 8.67 -1.50 -2.30
CA ASN A 307 7.40 -2.18 -2.57
C ASN A 307 7.21 -2.43 -4.07
N TRP A 308 7.29 -1.39 -4.89
CA TRP A 308 7.08 -1.50 -6.34
C TRP A 308 8.18 -2.30 -7.05
N PHE A 309 9.42 -2.20 -6.59
CA PHE A 309 10.53 -2.99 -7.12
C PHE A 309 10.32 -4.49 -6.88
N PHE A 310 9.96 -4.90 -5.66
CA PHE A 310 9.68 -6.30 -5.36
C PHE A 310 8.35 -6.79 -5.95
N ASN A 311 7.36 -5.92 -6.09
CA ASN A 311 6.16 -6.22 -6.87
C ASN A 311 6.53 -6.67 -8.30
N PHE A 312 7.35 -5.87 -8.98
CA PHE A 312 7.81 -6.19 -10.33
C PHE A 312 8.53 -7.55 -10.38
N ILE A 313 9.43 -7.82 -9.45
CA ILE A 313 10.17 -9.09 -9.39
C ILE A 313 9.21 -10.27 -9.19
N VAL A 314 8.35 -10.21 -8.18
CA VAL A 314 7.44 -11.31 -7.82
C VAL A 314 6.48 -11.61 -8.96
N VAL A 315 5.84 -10.57 -9.53
CA VAL A 315 4.87 -10.73 -10.63
C VAL A 315 5.54 -11.26 -11.89
N SER A 316 6.73 -10.75 -12.24
CA SER A 316 7.49 -11.22 -13.42
C SER A 316 7.93 -12.67 -13.27
N ARG A 317 8.40 -13.07 -12.09
CA ARG A 317 8.79 -14.47 -11.82
C ARG A 317 7.60 -15.41 -11.90
N TRP A 318 6.45 -15.00 -11.33
CA TRP A 318 5.22 -15.79 -11.43
C TRP A 318 4.80 -16.00 -12.90
N TYR A 319 4.81 -14.92 -13.69
CA TYR A 319 4.47 -14.99 -15.12
C TYR A 319 5.37 -15.95 -15.89
N LEU A 320 6.70 -15.87 -15.70
CA LEU A 320 7.66 -16.76 -16.33
C LEU A 320 7.44 -18.22 -15.92
N THR A 321 7.23 -18.48 -14.64
CA THR A 321 6.97 -19.84 -14.12
C THR A 321 5.68 -20.40 -14.71
N ALA A 322 4.61 -19.63 -14.78
CA ALA A 322 3.34 -20.05 -15.37
C ALA A 322 3.47 -20.38 -16.88
N GLN A 323 4.28 -19.60 -17.62
CA GLN A 323 4.56 -19.92 -19.03
C GLN A 323 5.38 -21.20 -19.18
N THR A 324 6.42 -21.39 -18.40
CA THR A 324 7.26 -22.59 -18.43
C THR A 324 6.43 -23.84 -18.16
N LEU A 325 5.56 -23.81 -17.15
CA LEU A 325 4.67 -24.92 -16.83
C LEU A 325 3.70 -25.26 -17.97
N LYS A 326 3.15 -24.25 -18.66
CA LYS A 326 2.30 -24.46 -19.85
C LYS A 326 3.06 -25.10 -21.00
N LEU A 327 4.31 -24.70 -21.23
CA LEU A 327 5.17 -25.27 -22.27
C LEU A 327 5.54 -26.72 -21.97
N THR A 328 5.89 -27.03 -20.71
CA THR A 328 6.25 -28.36 -20.28
C THR A 328 5.04 -29.34 -20.42
N ARG A 329 3.84 -28.93 -20.00
CA ARG A 329 2.62 -29.72 -20.20
C ARG A 329 2.31 -29.98 -21.67
N ARG A 330 2.49 -28.96 -22.56
CA ARG A 330 2.31 -29.13 -24.00
C ARG A 330 3.35 -30.08 -24.64
N ALA A 331 4.57 -30.07 -24.13
CA ALA A 331 5.61 -30.99 -24.59
C ALA A 331 5.31 -32.43 -24.15
N SER A 332 4.89 -32.65 -22.90
CA SER A 332 4.51 -33.97 -22.37
C SER A 332 3.27 -34.57 -23.05
N SER A 333 2.31 -33.73 -23.48
CA SER A 333 1.11 -34.22 -24.19
C SER A 333 1.36 -34.54 -25.68
N ARG A 334 2.57 -34.28 -26.23
CA ARG A 334 2.95 -34.61 -27.62
C ARG A 334 3.77 -35.89 -27.74
N HIS A 335 4.13 -36.51 -26.64
CA HIS A 335 4.74 -37.86 -26.64
C HIS A 335 3.72 -38.81 -26.05
N PRO A 336 3.10 -39.67 -26.91
CA PRO A 336 2.19 -40.73 -26.49
C PRO A 336 2.95 -41.85 -25.74
#